data_687c6018731bebea25ea83f9fd227704
#
_entry.id   687c6018731bebea25ea83f9fd227704
#
_cell.length_a   1.000
_cell.length_b   1.000
_cell.length_c   1.000
_cell.angle_alpha   90.00
_cell.angle_beta   90.00
_cell.angle_gamma   90.00
#
_symmetry.space_group_name_H-M   'P 1'
#
loop_
_entity.id
_entity.type
_entity.pdbx_description
1 polymer ?
#
loop_
_entity_poly.entity_id
_entity_poly.type
_entity_poly.pdbx_seq_one_letter_code
_entity_poly.pdbx_strand_id
1 'polypeptide(L)'
;PIIAWRDQPTRRGMSLVDRSGDRAITVIGERLTPVAHDPLPWEHLANCAGVFVSATDPQGLKLARAARVLTATPRLRLPVLQDAGVNLDALIGSNLDPGECLKEGELTPTPTLRIATEGERGGLLIPGGRFEAQPLPAPLVETYGCGDSFAAGVTAGLAAGWSTTEAIKLGAQCGATCATHFGPYA
;
A
#
# COMPACT_ATOMS: atom_id res chain seq x y z
N PRO A 1 -7.23 15.81 7.99
CA PRO A 1 -7.86 14.75 7.20
C PRO A 1 -9.01 15.31 6.36
N ILE A 2 -9.18 14.80 5.16
CA ILE A 2 -10.30 15.11 4.26
C ILE A 2 -11.21 13.88 4.29
N ILE A 3 -12.52 14.09 4.51
CA ILE A 3 -13.45 13.01 4.86
C ILE A 3 -14.68 13.07 3.93
N ALA A 4 -15.05 11.92 3.37
CA ALA A 4 -16.36 11.70 2.78
C ALA A 4 -17.24 10.90 3.77
N TRP A 5 -18.40 11.43 4.08
CA TRP A 5 -19.37 10.78 4.97
C TRP A 5 -20.22 9.77 4.20
N ARG A 6 -20.61 8.68 4.88
CA ARG A 6 -21.50 7.64 4.38
C ARG A 6 -22.60 7.39 5.40
N ASP A 7 -23.82 7.17 4.92
CA ASP A 7 -24.97 6.75 5.75
C ASP A 7 -24.96 5.25 6.07
N GLN A 8 -23.88 4.56 5.70
CA GLN A 8 -23.69 3.13 5.95
C GLN A 8 -22.99 2.90 7.28
N PRO A 9 -23.29 1.77 7.97
CA PRO A 9 -22.59 1.42 9.19
C PRO A 9 -21.07 1.30 8.96
N THR A 10 -20.29 1.80 9.88
CA THR A 10 -18.83 1.63 9.86
C THR A 10 -18.46 0.16 9.80
N ARG A 11 -17.63 -0.21 8.83
CA ARG A 11 -17.05 -1.55 8.75
C ARG A 11 -16.28 -1.85 10.02
N ARG A 12 -16.50 -3.03 10.57
CA ARG A 12 -15.82 -3.53 11.78
C ARG A 12 -14.91 -4.69 11.43
N GLY A 13 -13.76 -4.75 12.07
CA GLY A 13 -12.86 -5.89 12.00
C GLY A 13 -12.61 -6.45 13.39
N MET A 14 -12.52 -7.77 13.48
CA MET A 14 -12.07 -8.48 14.66
C MET A 14 -10.81 -9.25 14.29
N SER A 15 -9.73 -8.97 14.97
CA SER A 15 -8.48 -9.69 14.83
C SER A 15 -8.31 -10.66 16.00
N LEU A 16 -8.19 -11.94 15.71
CA LEU A 16 -7.84 -12.99 16.67
C LEU A 16 -6.36 -13.30 16.47
N VAL A 17 -5.58 -13.16 17.51
CA VAL A 17 -4.15 -13.45 17.51
C VAL A 17 -3.93 -14.65 18.42
N ASP A 18 -3.27 -15.70 17.93
CA ASP A 18 -2.92 -16.86 18.73
C ASP A 18 -1.59 -16.65 19.47
N ARG A 19 -1.17 -17.70 20.24
CA ARG A 19 0.06 -17.62 21.03
C ARG A 19 1.34 -17.60 20.20
N SER A 20 1.29 -18.00 18.94
CA SER A 20 2.41 -17.94 17.99
C SER A 20 2.52 -16.59 17.28
N GLY A 21 1.52 -15.70 17.46
CA GLY A 21 1.44 -14.43 16.76
C GLY A 21 0.70 -14.52 15.41
N ASP A 22 0.20 -15.71 15.05
CA ASP A 22 -0.63 -15.87 13.86
C ASP A 22 -1.98 -15.19 14.05
N ARG A 23 -2.46 -14.59 12.98
CA ARG A 23 -3.63 -13.73 13.04
C ARG A 23 -4.70 -14.13 12.02
N ALA A 24 -5.92 -14.31 12.53
CA ALA A 24 -7.13 -14.39 11.71
C ALA A 24 -7.94 -13.11 11.83
N ILE A 25 -8.36 -12.53 10.69
CA ILE A 25 -9.15 -11.32 10.67
C ILE A 25 -10.52 -11.63 10.09
N THR A 26 -11.56 -11.37 10.87
CA THR A 26 -12.96 -11.40 10.42
C THR A 26 -13.47 -9.98 10.25
N VAL A 27 -14.10 -9.68 9.12
CA VAL A 27 -14.66 -8.36 8.85
C VAL A 27 -16.18 -8.42 8.71
N ILE A 28 -16.86 -7.41 9.25
CA ILE A 28 -18.31 -7.26 9.23
C ILE A 28 -18.64 -5.92 8.56
N GLY A 29 -19.47 -5.97 7.54
CA GLY A 29 -19.89 -4.82 6.75
C GLY A 29 -19.07 -4.60 5.50
N GLU A 30 -19.58 -3.76 4.62
CA GLU A 30 -18.95 -3.42 3.36
C GLU A 30 -17.72 -2.54 3.54
N ARG A 31 -16.80 -2.62 2.60
CA ARG A 31 -15.63 -1.74 2.58
C ARG A 31 -16.07 -0.35 2.10
N LEU A 32 -16.01 0.63 2.99
CA LEU A 32 -16.26 2.01 2.65
C LEU A 32 -14.98 2.60 2.03
N THR A 33 -14.98 2.71 0.70
CA THR A 33 -13.84 3.26 -0.05
C THR A 33 -14.19 4.65 -0.57
N PRO A 34 -13.24 5.58 -0.66
CA PRO A 34 -13.45 6.81 -1.43
C PRO A 34 -13.65 6.44 -2.91
N VAL A 35 -14.59 7.10 -3.57
CA VAL A 35 -14.88 6.92 -4.98
C VAL A 35 -14.86 8.26 -5.70
N ALA A 36 -14.63 8.25 -7.00
CA ALA A 36 -14.42 9.47 -7.78
C ALA A 36 -15.54 10.52 -7.67
N HIS A 37 -16.79 10.07 -7.44
CA HIS A 37 -17.93 10.98 -7.30
C HIS A 37 -18.13 11.53 -5.87
N ASP A 38 -17.30 11.11 -4.91
CA ASP A 38 -17.32 11.73 -3.59
C ASP A 38 -16.93 13.21 -3.66
N PRO A 39 -17.52 14.06 -2.80
CA PRO A 39 -17.18 15.48 -2.75
C PRO A 39 -15.82 15.70 -2.06
N LEU A 40 -14.78 15.12 -2.63
CA LEU A 40 -13.39 15.25 -2.18
C LEU A 40 -12.65 16.19 -3.12
N PRO A 41 -11.65 16.92 -2.65
CA PRO A 41 -10.87 17.84 -3.48
C PRO A 41 -9.86 17.08 -4.36
N TRP A 42 -10.36 16.28 -5.29
CA TRP A 42 -9.54 15.44 -6.18
C TRP A 42 -8.52 16.23 -6.98
N GLU A 43 -8.84 17.49 -7.32
CA GLU A 43 -7.96 18.39 -8.03
C GLU A 43 -6.68 18.73 -7.26
N HIS A 44 -6.69 18.64 -5.92
CA HIS A 44 -5.51 18.87 -5.10
C HIS A 44 -4.43 17.79 -5.32
N LEU A 45 -4.81 16.62 -5.83
CA LEU A 45 -3.85 15.54 -6.11
C LEU A 45 -2.81 15.95 -7.16
N ALA A 46 -3.15 16.87 -8.07
CA ALA A 46 -2.20 17.41 -9.05
C ALA A 46 -1.04 18.19 -8.42
N ASN A 47 -1.22 18.67 -7.19
CA ASN A 47 -0.18 19.38 -6.43
C ASN A 47 0.59 18.45 -5.48
N CYS A 48 0.23 17.16 -5.43
CA CYS A 48 0.92 16.19 -4.58
C CYS A 48 2.20 15.67 -5.26
N ALA A 49 3.30 15.66 -4.52
CA ALA A 49 4.54 15.05 -4.98
C ALA A 49 4.41 13.52 -5.10
N GLY A 50 3.66 12.89 -4.18
CA GLY A 50 3.38 11.46 -4.22
C GLY A 50 2.04 11.14 -3.57
N VAL A 51 1.38 10.11 -4.12
CA VAL A 51 0.11 9.57 -3.62
C VAL A 51 0.21 8.05 -3.56
N PHE A 52 -0.11 7.49 -2.40
CA PHE A 52 -0.30 6.05 -2.21
C PHE A 52 -1.79 5.75 -2.13
N VAL A 53 -2.27 4.84 -2.99
CA VAL A 53 -3.69 4.46 -3.05
C VAL A 53 -3.86 3.02 -2.59
N SER A 54 -4.53 2.84 -1.44
CA SER A 54 -4.86 1.51 -0.90
C SER A 54 -6.31 1.09 -1.17
N ALA A 55 -7.20 2.05 -1.48
CA ALA A 55 -8.60 1.77 -1.78
C ALA A 55 -9.25 2.92 -2.56
N THR A 56 -9.84 2.62 -3.70
CA THR A 56 -10.69 3.52 -4.50
C THR A 56 -11.39 2.73 -5.59
N ASP A 57 -12.26 3.38 -6.38
CA ASP A 57 -12.80 2.86 -7.63
C ASP A 57 -11.85 3.14 -8.82
N PRO A 58 -12.07 2.56 -10.01
CA PRO A 58 -11.21 2.80 -11.17
C PRO A 58 -11.07 4.27 -11.54
N GLN A 59 -12.15 5.03 -11.44
CA GLN A 59 -12.13 6.45 -11.79
C GLN A 59 -11.37 7.28 -10.76
N GLY A 60 -11.47 6.96 -9.47
CA GLY A 60 -10.67 7.59 -8.41
C GLY A 60 -9.17 7.33 -8.60
N LEU A 61 -8.80 6.13 -9.06
CA LEU A 61 -7.41 5.83 -9.40
C LEU A 61 -6.91 6.63 -10.61
N LYS A 62 -7.78 6.87 -11.62
CA LYS A 62 -7.48 7.78 -12.74
C LYS A 62 -7.24 9.22 -12.26
N LEU A 63 -8.07 9.70 -11.33
CA LEU A 63 -7.88 11.03 -10.75
C LEU A 63 -6.56 11.12 -9.95
N ALA A 64 -6.21 10.05 -9.22
CA ALA A 64 -4.96 10.00 -8.46
C ALA A 64 -3.70 10.06 -9.35
N ARG A 65 -3.79 9.70 -10.64
CA ARG A 65 -2.68 9.81 -11.59
C ARG A 65 -2.23 11.26 -11.84
N ALA A 66 -3.01 12.24 -11.45
CA ALA A 66 -2.59 13.65 -11.53
C ALA A 66 -1.37 13.95 -10.64
N ALA A 67 -1.11 13.15 -9.59
CA ALA A 67 0.09 13.28 -8.76
C ALA A 67 1.36 12.94 -9.55
N ARG A 68 2.49 13.56 -9.17
CA ARG A 68 3.78 13.32 -9.82
C ARG A 68 4.23 11.87 -9.68
N VAL A 69 4.09 11.27 -8.49
CA VAL A 69 4.34 9.86 -8.21
C VAL A 69 3.03 9.23 -7.73
N LEU A 70 2.61 8.16 -8.40
CA LEU A 70 1.45 7.37 -8.00
C LEU A 70 1.87 5.96 -7.68
N THR A 71 1.66 5.54 -6.46
CA THR A 71 1.83 4.16 -6.03
C THR A 71 0.51 3.55 -5.58
N ALA A 72 0.37 2.25 -5.73
CA ALA A 72 -0.84 1.54 -5.35
C ALA A 72 -0.51 0.16 -4.78
N THR A 73 -1.51 -0.49 -4.21
CA THR A 73 -1.41 -1.88 -3.72
C THR A 73 -2.32 -2.81 -4.51
N PRO A 74 -1.94 -4.08 -4.72
CA PRO A 74 -2.84 -5.11 -5.27
C PRO A 74 -4.14 -5.30 -4.48
N ARG A 75 -4.21 -4.81 -3.23
CA ARG A 75 -5.46 -4.78 -2.42
C ARG A 75 -6.58 -3.96 -3.03
N LEU A 76 -6.29 -3.08 -3.99
CA LEU A 76 -7.28 -2.45 -4.87
C LEU A 76 -8.08 -3.48 -5.68
N ARG A 77 -7.57 -4.69 -5.80
CA ARG A 77 -8.02 -5.79 -6.63
C ARG A 77 -7.71 -5.58 -8.11
N LEU A 78 -7.35 -6.65 -8.75
CA LEU A 78 -6.95 -6.65 -10.16
C LEU A 78 -7.97 -5.99 -11.11
N PRO A 79 -9.30 -6.23 -11.01
CA PRO A 79 -10.25 -5.54 -11.90
C PRO A 79 -10.20 -4.02 -11.79
N VAL A 80 -10.07 -3.46 -10.57
CA VAL A 80 -9.98 -2.00 -10.40
C VAL A 80 -8.73 -1.44 -11.05
N LEU A 81 -7.60 -2.13 -10.91
CA LEU A 81 -6.33 -1.73 -11.52
C LEU A 81 -6.40 -1.81 -13.05
N GLN A 82 -7.00 -2.89 -13.59
CA GLN A 82 -7.18 -3.10 -15.05
C GLN A 82 -8.12 -2.06 -15.64
N ASP A 83 -9.30 -1.84 -15.02
CA ASP A 83 -10.31 -0.90 -15.50
C ASP A 83 -9.82 0.57 -15.42
N ALA A 84 -8.98 0.86 -14.45
CA ALA A 84 -8.32 2.16 -14.37
C ALA A 84 -7.33 2.36 -15.53
N GLY A 85 -6.54 1.36 -15.88
CA GLY A 85 -5.59 1.41 -16.99
C GLY A 85 -4.56 2.55 -16.88
N VAL A 86 -4.15 2.91 -15.65
CA VAL A 86 -3.21 4.01 -15.40
C VAL A 86 -1.79 3.51 -15.20
N ASN A 87 -0.82 4.30 -15.61
CA ASN A 87 0.58 4.04 -15.28
C ASN A 87 0.83 4.24 -13.79
N LEU A 88 1.29 3.20 -13.10
CA LEU A 88 1.75 3.26 -11.73
C LEU A 88 3.28 3.38 -11.69
N ASP A 89 3.80 4.29 -10.87
CA ASP A 89 5.23 4.39 -10.62
C ASP A 89 5.70 3.21 -9.78
N ALA A 90 4.87 2.74 -8.83
CA ALA A 90 5.10 1.46 -8.17
C ALA A 90 3.78 0.77 -7.79
N LEU A 91 3.77 -0.56 -7.92
CA LEU A 91 2.76 -1.44 -7.33
C LEU A 91 3.42 -2.21 -6.18
N ILE A 92 2.91 -1.99 -4.96
CA ILE A 92 3.53 -2.45 -3.72
C ILE A 92 2.59 -3.41 -3.02
N GLY A 93 3.01 -4.65 -2.84
CA GLY A 93 2.21 -5.70 -2.21
C GLY A 93 3.05 -6.68 -1.41
N SER A 94 2.41 -7.74 -0.94
CA SER A 94 3.03 -8.82 -0.19
C SER A 94 3.13 -10.09 -1.03
N ASN A 95 4.30 -10.72 -1.05
CA ASN A 95 4.48 -12.04 -1.63
C ASN A 95 3.97 -13.17 -0.71
N LEU A 96 3.65 -12.81 0.53
CA LEU A 96 3.11 -13.75 1.54
C LEU A 96 1.57 -13.81 1.51
N ASP A 97 0.91 -12.86 0.83
CA ASP A 97 -0.54 -12.85 0.65
C ASP A 97 -0.87 -13.26 -0.79
N PRO A 98 -1.45 -14.46 -1.01
CA PRO A 98 -1.83 -14.90 -2.36
C PRO A 98 -2.78 -13.93 -3.09
N GLY A 99 -3.57 -13.15 -2.33
CA GLY A 99 -4.48 -12.15 -2.89
C GLY A 99 -3.78 -10.89 -3.42
N GLU A 100 -2.48 -10.72 -3.11
CA GLU A 100 -1.66 -9.62 -3.59
C GLU A 100 -0.64 -10.03 -4.66
N CYS A 101 -0.51 -11.33 -4.91
CA CYS A 101 0.39 -11.85 -5.94
C CYS A 101 -0.22 -11.65 -7.33
N LEU A 102 0.45 -10.88 -8.16
CA LEU A 102 0.10 -10.71 -9.59
C LEU A 102 1.11 -11.44 -10.46
N LYS A 103 0.61 -12.15 -11.47
CA LYS A 103 1.43 -12.77 -12.50
C LYS A 103 1.94 -11.71 -13.48
N GLU A 104 2.99 -12.07 -14.21
CA GLU A 104 3.47 -11.23 -15.29
C GLU A 104 2.40 -11.09 -16.38
N GLY A 105 2.20 -9.86 -16.89
CA GLY A 105 1.21 -9.57 -17.93
C GLY A 105 -0.24 -9.42 -17.45
N GLU A 106 -0.55 -9.67 -16.19
CA GLU A 106 -1.93 -9.50 -15.66
C GLU A 106 -2.38 -8.05 -15.56
N LEU A 107 -1.45 -7.10 -15.53
CA LEU A 107 -1.76 -5.66 -15.46
C LEU A 107 -1.17 -4.90 -16.64
N THR A 108 -2.02 -4.15 -17.32
CA THR A 108 -1.65 -3.26 -18.42
C THR A 108 -2.24 -1.86 -18.17
N PRO A 109 -1.43 -0.79 -18.20
CA PRO A 109 0.02 -0.80 -18.41
C PRO A 109 0.78 -1.45 -17.24
N THR A 110 1.95 -2.04 -17.54
CA THR A 110 2.81 -2.61 -16.52
C THR A 110 3.35 -1.50 -15.61
N PRO A 111 3.26 -1.62 -14.27
CA PRO A 111 3.86 -0.67 -13.35
C PRO A 111 5.38 -0.52 -13.58
N THR A 112 5.90 0.70 -13.42
CA THR A 112 7.34 0.95 -13.53
C THR A 112 8.16 0.10 -12.57
N LEU A 113 7.65 -0.04 -11.33
CA LEU A 113 8.23 -0.91 -10.30
C LEU A 113 7.14 -1.83 -9.75
N ARG A 114 7.49 -3.11 -9.55
CA ARG A 114 6.71 -4.04 -8.74
C ARG A 114 7.54 -4.41 -7.52
N ILE A 115 6.97 -4.20 -6.34
CA ILE A 115 7.63 -4.43 -5.05
C ILE A 115 6.77 -5.42 -4.27
N ALA A 116 7.34 -6.58 -3.95
CA ALA A 116 6.66 -7.63 -3.21
C ALA A 116 7.44 -7.93 -1.92
N THR A 117 6.86 -7.56 -0.77
CA THR A 117 7.48 -7.75 0.54
C THR A 117 7.36 -9.20 1.00
N GLU A 118 8.36 -9.68 1.76
CA GLU A 118 8.42 -11.03 2.32
C GLU A 118 8.73 -11.03 3.84
N GLY A 119 8.28 -10.00 4.53
CA GLY A 119 8.49 -9.84 5.97
C GLY A 119 9.98 -9.70 6.30
N GLU A 120 10.45 -10.49 7.25
CA GLU A 120 11.85 -10.49 7.70
C GLU A 120 12.87 -10.88 6.61
N ARG A 121 12.41 -11.50 5.53
CA ARG A 121 13.26 -11.86 4.38
C ARG A 121 13.44 -10.72 3.37
N GLY A 122 12.94 -9.52 3.69
CA GLY A 122 12.98 -8.38 2.76
C GLY A 122 11.91 -8.49 1.68
N GLY A 123 12.33 -8.66 0.42
CA GLY A 123 11.38 -8.79 -0.68
C GLY A 123 12.02 -8.81 -2.05
N LEU A 124 11.17 -8.71 -3.07
CA LEU A 124 11.53 -8.72 -4.47
C LEU A 124 11.14 -7.40 -5.13
N LEU A 125 12.04 -6.88 -5.94
CA LEU A 125 11.85 -5.71 -6.79
C LEU A 125 11.93 -6.12 -8.26
N ILE A 126 10.99 -5.70 -9.07
CA ILE A 126 10.98 -5.95 -10.51
C ILE A 126 10.76 -4.61 -11.26
N PRO A 127 11.70 -4.17 -12.09
CA PRO A 127 13.08 -4.72 -12.26
C PRO A 127 13.96 -4.42 -11.04
N GLY A 128 14.97 -5.23 -10.76
CA GLY A 128 15.98 -4.92 -9.76
C GLY A 128 16.48 -6.09 -8.92
N GLY A 129 15.68 -7.09 -8.64
CA GLY A 129 16.07 -8.26 -7.84
C GLY A 129 15.65 -8.18 -6.37
N ARG A 130 16.40 -8.81 -5.47
CA ARG A 130 16.03 -8.86 -4.03
C ARG A 130 16.52 -7.64 -3.26
N PHE A 131 15.79 -7.28 -2.22
CA PHE A 131 16.23 -6.33 -1.20
C PHE A 131 16.07 -6.98 0.18
N GLU A 132 16.87 -6.52 1.13
CA GLU A 132 16.89 -7.04 2.50
C GLU A 132 15.93 -6.25 3.39
N ALA A 133 15.40 -6.93 4.43
CA ALA A 133 14.68 -6.25 5.50
C ALA A 133 15.64 -5.36 6.32
N GLN A 134 15.10 -4.37 6.99
CA GLN A 134 15.86 -3.59 7.97
C GLN A 134 15.70 -4.22 9.37
N PRO A 135 16.74 -4.14 10.21
CA PRO A 135 16.64 -4.61 11.59
C PRO A 135 15.55 -3.84 12.35
N LEU A 136 14.87 -4.54 13.26
CA LEU A 136 13.89 -3.91 14.13
C LEU A 136 14.61 -2.95 15.11
N PRO A 137 14.13 -1.71 15.28
CA PRO A 137 14.72 -0.79 16.25
C PRO A 137 14.41 -1.11 17.70
N ALA A 138 13.41 -1.96 17.97
CA ALA A 138 12.99 -2.45 19.27
C ALA A 138 12.37 -3.86 19.13
N PRO A 139 12.03 -4.56 20.24
CA PRO A 139 11.35 -5.85 20.15
C PRO A 139 10.06 -5.81 19.33
N LEU A 140 9.80 -6.91 18.62
CA LEU A 140 8.57 -7.08 17.85
C LEU A 140 7.35 -7.02 18.78
N VAL A 141 6.38 -6.18 18.43
CA VAL A 141 5.08 -6.08 19.12
C VAL A 141 3.98 -6.69 18.26
N GLU A 142 3.79 -6.18 17.04
CA GLU A 142 2.84 -6.72 16.07
C GLU A 142 3.21 -6.32 14.64
N THR A 143 2.54 -6.94 13.65
CA THR A 143 2.83 -6.68 12.23
C THR A 143 1.71 -5.94 11.51
N TYR A 144 0.68 -5.46 12.23
CA TYR A 144 -0.42 -4.73 11.62
C TYR A 144 0.03 -3.36 11.12
N GLY A 145 -0.20 -3.09 9.83
CA GLY A 145 0.18 -1.82 9.21
C GLY A 145 1.62 -1.75 8.69
N CYS A 146 2.48 -2.76 8.93
CA CYS A 146 3.86 -2.73 8.44
C CYS A 146 3.94 -2.60 6.91
N GLY A 147 3.05 -3.28 6.17
CA GLY A 147 2.98 -3.18 4.71
C GLY A 147 2.57 -1.79 4.23
N ASP A 148 1.59 -1.17 4.89
CA ASP A 148 1.14 0.18 4.57
C ASP A 148 2.22 1.22 4.92
N SER A 149 2.90 1.06 6.05
CA SER A 149 4.03 1.91 6.46
C SER A 149 5.21 1.77 5.50
N PHE A 150 5.52 0.56 5.06
CA PHE A 150 6.50 0.32 4.01
C PHE A 150 6.13 1.05 2.72
N ALA A 151 4.89 0.89 2.25
CA ALA A 151 4.42 1.52 1.02
C ALA A 151 4.43 3.05 1.10
N ALA A 152 4.06 3.61 2.25
CA ALA A 152 4.13 5.05 2.51
C ALA A 152 5.57 5.56 2.44
N GLY A 153 6.52 4.85 3.08
CA GLY A 153 7.93 5.19 3.03
C GLY A 153 8.52 5.14 1.61
N VAL A 154 8.21 4.08 0.85
CA VAL A 154 8.62 3.98 -0.56
C VAL A 154 8.05 5.14 -1.38
N THR A 155 6.75 5.42 -1.23
CA THR A 155 6.09 6.52 -1.94
C THR A 155 6.74 7.87 -1.62
N ALA A 156 7.04 8.13 -0.35
CA ALA A 156 7.69 9.36 0.09
C ALA A 156 9.10 9.50 -0.51
N GLY A 157 9.90 8.43 -0.49
CA GLY A 157 11.24 8.43 -1.08
C GLY A 157 11.22 8.69 -2.59
N LEU A 158 10.35 7.99 -3.34
CA LEU A 158 10.17 8.22 -4.78
C LEU A 158 9.69 9.66 -5.06
N ALA A 159 8.76 10.15 -4.26
CA ALA A 159 8.25 11.51 -4.36
C ALA A 159 9.31 12.57 -4.04
N ALA A 160 10.27 12.27 -3.17
CA ALA A 160 11.43 13.13 -2.90
C ALA A 160 12.49 13.08 -4.02
N GLY A 161 12.31 12.22 -5.04
CA GLY A 161 13.27 12.06 -6.13
C GLY A 161 14.46 11.17 -5.78
N TRP A 162 14.38 10.39 -4.71
CA TRP A 162 15.44 9.46 -4.32
C TRP A 162 15.54 8.29 -5.29
N SER A 163 16.67 7.64 -5.31
CA SER A 163 16.83 6.39 -6.04
C SER A 163 15.87 5.31 -5.51
N THR A 164 15.52 4.35 -6.35
CA THR A 164 14.65 3.21 -5.95
C THR A 164 15.21 2.48 -4.72
N THR A 165 16.53 2.30 -4.66
CA THR A 165 17.19 1.64 -3.52
C THR A 165 17.01 2.43 -2.21
N GLU A 166 17.17 3.74 -2.26
CA GLU A 166 16.98 4.61 -1.09
C GLU A 166 15.51 4.66 -0.65
N ALA A 167 14.59 4.74 -1.61
CA ALA A 167 13.15 4.71 -1.34
C ALA A 167 12.73 3.38 -0.69
N ILE A 168 13.22 2.24 -1.18
CA ILE A 168 12.98 0.92 -0.57
C ILE A 168 13.57 0.85 0.83
N LYS A 169 14.78 1.36 1.05
CA LYS A 169 15.40 1.41 2.37
C LYS A 169 14.55 2.20 3.37
N LEU A 170 14.05 3.36 2.96
CA LEU A 170 13.12 4.14 3.79
C LEU A 170 11.84 3.34 4.10
N GLY A 171 11.24 2.73 3.09
CA GLY A 171 10.06 1.87 3.27
C GLY A 171 10.32 0.75 4.26
N ALA A 172 11.45 0.04 4.12
CA ALA A 172 11.83 -1.04 5.01
C ALA A 172 12.07 -0.55 6.45
N GLN A 173 12.64 0.64 6.65
CA GLN A 173 12.76 1.27 7.97
C GLN A 173 11.39 1.62 8.57
N CYS A 174 10.48 2.20 7.78
CA CYS A 174 9.13 2.50 8.23
C CYS A 174 8.37 1.22 8.65
N GLY A 175 8.44 0.16 7.84
CA GLY A 175 7.83 -1.13 8.16
C GLY A 175 8.43 -1.76 9.42
N ALA A 176 9.76 -1.74 9.56
CA ALA A 176 10.45 -2.25 10.74
C ALA A 176 10.08 -1.46 12.02
N THR A 177 9.99 -0.14 11.92
CA THR A 177 9.56 0.71 13.05
C THR A 177 8.11 0.41 13.42
N CYS A 178 7.20 0.32 12.45
CA CYS A 178 5.80 -0.04 12.69
C CYS A 178 5.66 -1.35 13.46
N ALA A 179 6.49 -2.35 13.17
CA ALA A 179 6.46 -3.66 13.83
C ALA A 179 6.78 -3.61 15.35
N THR A 180 7.32 -2.52 15.85
CA THR A 180 7.71 -2.34 17.27
C THR A 180 6.67 -1.59 18.11
N HIS A 181 5.49 -1.33 17.55
CA HIS A 181 4.40 -0.60 18.22
C HIS A 181 3.06 -1.30 18.03
N PHE A 182 2.08 -0.93 18.85
CA PHE A 182 0.69 -1.32 18.65
C PHE A 182 0.04 -0.41 17.61
N GLY A 183 -0.43 -0.99 16.51
CA GLY A 183 -1.03 -0.28 15.39
C GLY A 183 0.01 0.49 14.54
N PRO A 184 -0.42 1.05 13.44
CA PRO A 184 0.45 1.73 12.48
C PRO A 184 0.89 3.14 12.93
N TYR A 185 0.43 3.60 14.08
CA TYR A 185 0.68 4.95 14.60
C TYR A 185 1.53 4.86 15.86
N ALA A 186 2.71 5.44 15.84
CA ALA A 186 3.59 5.62 16.99
C ALA A 186 3.44 7.02 17.57
#